data_13a363555c386f43b2a57607e4105ab9
#
_entry.id   13a363555c386f43b2a57607e4105ab9
#
_cell.length_a   1.000
_cell.length_b   1.000
_cell.length_c   1.000
_cell.angle_alpha   90.00
_cell.angle_beta   90.00
_cell.angle_gamma   90.00
#
_symmetry.space_group_name_H-M   'P 1'
#
loop_
_entity.id
_entity.type
_entity.pdbx_description
1 polymer ?
#
loop_
_entity_poly.entity_id
_entity_poly.type
_entity_poly.pdbx_seq_one_letter_code
_entity_poly.pdbx_strand_id
1 'polypeptide(L)'
;MRAKGQRVEKERRQVSVPDHKGTEYIGVLMKLHEWLEPASYFEIGTNEGDSLIIANCASVAVDSKFSLGTRDIIGEKRFCALHQMSSDTFFSNHDPTLIFDGPIELAFLDGMHYCEYLLRDFANTESYCRPSSVIALHDCVPVEIAIADRTASPSAEVARAGWWAGDVWRTLLALRKHRPDLAFTVIDSFPTGLVLVTNLDPQSTVLTDRHAAIVDEMMSLSLEQIGLEEFFAMINLESTSVLETKEKMTKKFCL
;
A
#
# COMPACT_ATOMS: atom_id res chain seq x y z
N MET A 1 46.92 1.17 -2.37
CA MET A 1 46.03 1.65 -3.46
C MET A 1 44.63 1.01 -3.46
N ARG A 2 44.12 0.46 -2.34
CA ARG A 2 42.76 -0.15 -2.26
C ARG A 2 41.67 0.72 -1.61
N ALA A 3 42.03 1.86 -1.06
CA ALA A 3 41.03 2.70 -0.31
C ALA A 3 40.23 3.70 -1.18
N LYS A 4 40.64 3.97 -2.41
CA LYS A 4 39.94 4.91 -3.31
C LYS A 4 38.77 4.27 -4.06
N GLY A 5 38.79 2.97 -4.33
CA GLY A 5 37.71 2.28 -5.04
C GLY A 5 36.42 2.13 -4.21
N GLN A 6 36.56 1.84 -2.92
CA GLN A 6 35.40 1.66 -2.03
C GLN A 6 34.66 2.97 -1.70
N ARG A 7 35.33 4.11 -1.76
CA ARG A 7 34.71 5.41 -1.52
C ARG A 7 33.91 5.91 -2.74
N VAL A 8 34.37 5.57 -3.95
CA VAL A 8 33.69 5.92 -5.21
C VAL A 8 32.45 5.05 -5.45
N GLU A 9 32.45 3.82 -4.97
CA GLU A 9 31.26 2.94 -5.08
C GLU A 9 30.15 3.33 -4.09
N LYS A 10 30.52 3.86 -2.91
CA LYS A 10 29.57 4.42 -1.92
C LYS A 10 28.91 5.72 -2.38
N GLU A 11 29.60 6.52 -3.18
CA GLU A 11 29.07 7.78 -3.74
C GLU A 11 28.10 7.56 -4.91
N ARG A 12 28.00 6.37 -5.47
CA ARG A 12 27.07 6.03 -6.58
C ARG A 12 25.70 5.58 -6.15
N ARG A 13 25.44 5.41 -4.86
CA ARG A 13 24.09 5.01 -4.37
C ARG A 13 23.20 6.21 -4.37
N GLN A 14 22.20 6.17 -5.22
CA GLN A 14 21.26 7.26 -5.39
C GLN A 14 20.40 7.40 -4.14
N VAL A 15 20.57 8.51 -3.42
CA VAL A 15 19.85 8.79 -2.16
C VAL A 15 18.43 9.27 -2.44
N SER A 16 18.20 9.83 -3.63
CA SER A 16 16.89 10.27 -4.11
C SER A 16 16.81 10.18 -5.63
N VAL A 17 15.59 10.08 -6.13
CA VAL A 17 15.24 10.17 -7.55
C VAL A 17 14.26 11.32 -7.76
N PRO A 18 13.98 11.74 -9.00
CA PRO A 18 12.90 12.69 -9.29
C PRO A 18 11.57 12.17 -8.76
N ASP A 19 10.68 13.11 -8.39
CA ASP A 19 9.33 12.77 -7.96
C ASP A 19 8.59 11.96 -9.03
N HIS A 20 7.74 11.04 -8.58
CA HIS A 20 6.81 10.36 -9.47
C HIS A 20 5.93 11.37 -10.20
N LYS A 21 5.72 11.14 -11.50
CA LYS A 21 4.93 12.03 -12.36
C LYS A 21 3.59 11.42 -12.76
N GLY A 22 3.29 10.25 -12.23
CA GLY A 22 2.03 9.58 -12.46
C GLY A 22 0.84 10.30 -11.84
N THR A 23 -0.35 9.83 -12.14
CA THR A 23 -1.59 10.30 -11.49
C THR A 23 -1.45 10.16 -9.98
N GLU A 24 -1.85 11.17 -9.21
CA GLU A 24 -1.90 11.11 -7.75
C GLU A 24 -2.73 9.91 -7.27
N TYR A 25 -2.33 9.28 -6.15
CA TYR A 25 -2.95 8.04 -5.68
C TYR A 25 -4.46 8.15 -5.46
N ILE A 26 -4.96 9.28 -4.96
CA ILE A 26 -6.40 9.53 -4.84
C ILE A 26 -7.08 9.47 -6.22
N GLY A 27 -6.47 10.05 -7.25
CA GLY A 27 -6.99 9.98 -8.62
C GLY A 27 -6.99 8.54 -9.19
N VAL A 28 -6.04 7.70 -8.79
CA VAL A 28 -6.05 6.28 -9.14
C VAL A 28 -7.15 5.54 -8.39
N LEU A 29 -7.31 5.79 -7.08
CA LEU A 29 -8.39 5.20 -6.27
C LEU A 29 -9.78 5.59 -6.81
N MET A 30 -9.97 6.85 -7.24
CA MET A 30 -11.22 7.29 -7.91
C MET A 30 -11.52 6.44 -9.14
N LYS A 31 -10.51 6.19 -10.00
CA LYS A 31 -10.69 5.33 -11.18
C LYS A 31 -11.00 3.88 -10.79
N LEU A 32 -10.39 3.34 -9.74
CA LEU A 32 -10.73 2.01 -9.22
C LEU A 32 -12.20 1.94 -8.80
N HIS A 33 -12.70 2.93 -8.06
CA HIS A 33 -14.10 3.01 -7.67
C HIS A 33 -15.04 3.15 -8.87
N GLU A 34 -14.71 4.05 -9.80
CA GLU A 34 -15.54 4.31 -10.99
C GLU A 34 -15.62 3.09 -11.93
N TRP A 35 -14.49 2.38 -12.13
CA TRP A 35 -14.42 1.38 -13.18
C TRP A 35 -14.64 -0.04 -12.69
N LEU A 36 -14.31 -0.35 -11.44
CA LEU A 36 -14.58 -1.65 -10.83
C LEU A 36 -15.98 -1.72 -10.19
N GLU A 37 -16.55 -0.56 -9.85
CA GLU A 37 -17.88 -0.45 -9.21
C GLU A 37 -18.01 -1.42 -8.02
N PRO A 38 -17.06 -1.40 -7.04
CA PRO A 38 -17.05 -2.37 -5.95
C PRO A 38 -18.30 -2.22 -5.09
N ALA A 39 -18.88 -3.35 -4.64
CA ALA A 39 -20.00 -3.35 -3.70
C ALA A 39 -19.55 -3.00 -2.28
N SER A 40 -18.29 -3.28 -1.94
CA SER A 40 -17.68 -3.05 -0.62
C SER A 40 -16.29 -2.43 -0.73
N TYR A 41 -16.02 -1.46 0.13
CA TYR A 41 -14.72 -0.79 0.29
C TYR A 41 -14.26 -0.87 1.73
N PHE A 42 -13.03 -1.34 1.92
CA PHE A 42 -12.39 -1.46 3.23
C PHE A 42 -11.09 -0.66 3.24
N GLU A 43 -10.88 0.17 4.29
CA GLU A 43 -9.60 0.87 4.41
C GLU A 43 -9.04 0.83 5.83
N ILE A 44 -7.71 0.81 5.90
CA ILE A 44 -6.93 0.96 7.12
C ILE A 44 -6.04 2.19 6.95
N GLY A 45 -6.13 3.14 7.92
CA GLY A 45 -5.41 4.41 7.83
C GLY A 45 -6.20 5.49 7.09
N THR A 46 -7.34 5.87 7.64
CA THR A 46 -8.26 6.86 7.05
C THR A 46 -7.81 8.30 7.25
N ASN A 47 -7.16 8.59 8.40
CA ASN A 47 -6.70 9.94 8.78
C ASN A 47 -7.76 11.03 8.53
N GLU A 48 -7.56 11.90 7.52
CA GLU A 48 -8.48 12.98 7.17
C GLU A 48 -9.66 12.55 6.29
N GLY A 49 -9.66 11.32 5.77
CA GLY A 49 -10.77 10.73 5.00
C GLY A 49 -10.77 11.03 3.51
N ASP A 50 -9.63 11.45 2.93
CA ASP A 50 -9.53 11.75 1.51
C ASP A 50 -9.80 10.53 0.62
N SER A 51 -9.34 9.35 1.05
CA SER A 51 -9.60 8.06 0.39
C SER A 51 -11.01 7.54 0.67
N LEU A 52 -11.57 7.82 1.85
CA LEU A 52 -12.90 7.36 2.21
C LEU A 52 -14.00 8.13 1.47
N ILE A 53 -13.83 9.45 1.30
CA ILE A 53 -14.86 10.32 0.70
C ILE A 53 -15.17 9.98 -0.76
N ILE A 54 -14.18 9.41 -1.48
CA ILE A 54 -14.35 9.07 -2.91
C ILE A 54 -15.12 7.77 -3.13
N ALA A 55 -15.25 6.92 -2.11
CA ALA A 55 -16.02 5.69 -2.21
C ALA A 55 -17.53 5.98 -2.24
N ASN A 56 -18.28 5.31 -3.13
CA ASN A 56 -19.76 5.44 -3.24
C ASN A 56 -20.48 4.13 -2.87
N CYS A 57 -19.75 3.13 -2.38
CA CYS A 57 -20.28 1.83 -1.96
C CYS A 57 -20.33 1.69 -0.44
N ALA A 58 -20.80 0.55 0.06
CA ALA A 58 -20.69 0.21 1.46
C ALA A 58 -19.23 0.26 1.90
N SER A 59 -18.93 1.01 2.97
CA SER A 59 -17.55 1.28 3.38
C SER A 59 -17.32 0.96 4.86
N VAL A 60 -16.16 0.40 5.15
CA VAL A 60 -15.63 0.20 6.51
C VAL A 60 -14.25 0.83 6.56
N ALA A 61 -14.04 1.72 7.52
CA ALA A 61 -12.78 2.40 7.76
C ALA A 61 -12.27 2.11 9.16
N VAL A 62 -11.00 1.74 9.25
CA VAL A 62 -10.30 1.42 10.50
C VAL A 62 -9.12 2.37 10.67
N ASP A 63 -9.11 3.12 11.75
CA ASP A 63 -8.02 4.02 12.10
C ASP A 63 -7.89 4.10 13.63
N SER A 64 -6.67 4.18 14.13
CA SER A 64 -6.42 4.40 15.56
C SER A 64 -6.88 5.78 16.02
N LYS A 65 -6.92 6.76 15.09
CA LYS A 65 -7.34 8.13 15.35
C LYS A 65 -7.82 8.81 14.07
N PHE A 66 -9.12 8.99 13.93
CA PHE A 66 -9.69 9.78 12.84
C PHE A 66 -9.43 11.28 13.02
N SER A 67 -9.14 11.98 11.92
CA SER A 67 -8.96 13.43 11.83
C SER A 67 -9.92 14.07 10.82
N LEU A 68 -11.14 13.52 10.68
CA LEU A 68 -12.10 13.80 9.60
C LEU A 68 -12.61 15.26 9.53
N GLY A 69 -12.55 16.01 10.64
CA GLY A 69 -13.04 17.38 10.68
C GLY A 69 -14.54 17.48 10.38
N THR A 70 -14.89 18.34 9.43
CA THR A 70 -16.27 18.57 8.98
C THR A 70 -16.59 17.93 7.63
N ARG A 71 -15.78 16.97 7.16
CA ARG A 71 -15.95 16.31 5.86
C ARG A 71 -17.23 15.46 5.84
N ASP A 72 -17.96 15.53 4.75
CA ASP A 72 -19.08 14.64 4.48
C ASP A 72 -18.57 13.30 3.94
N ILE A 73 -18.12 12.44 4.85
CA ILE A 73 -17.61 11.10 4.52
C ILE A 73 -18.73 10.10 4.19
N ILE A 74 -19.96 10.41 4.53
CA ILE A 74 -21.11 9.55 4.21
C ILE A 74 -21.49 9.72 2.75
N GLY A 75 -21.64 10.97 2.27
CA GLY A 75 -21.99 11.25 0.89
C GLY A 75 -23.19 10.42 0.43
N GLU A 76 -23.04 9.71 -0.69
CA GLU A 76 -24.06 8.83 -1.26
C GLU A 76 -23.95 7.36 -0.80
N LYS A 77 -23.04 7.05 0.14
CA LYS A 77 -22.85 5.68 0.65
C LYS A 77 -24.12 5.19 1.35
N ARG A 78 -24.56 4.00 0.97
CA ARG A 78 -25.65 3.30 1.66
C ARG A 78 -25.28 2.95 3.12
N PHE A 79 -23.98 2.75 3.38
CA PHE A 79 -23.45 2.32 4.67
C PHE A 79 -22.01 2.80 4.81
N CYS A 80 -21.66 3.30 6.00
CA CYS A 80 -20.30 3.64 6.35
C CYS A 80 -20.07 3.37 7.85
N ALA A 81 -19.18 2.44 8.18
CA ALA A 81 -18.80 2.17 9.56
C ALA A 81 -17.38 2.67 9.82
N LEU A 82 -17.19 3.38 10.91
CA LEU A 82 -15.90 3.89 11.39
C LEU A 82 -15.52 3.14 12.66
N HIS A 83 -14.38 2.48 12.65
CA HIS A 83 -13.82 1.76 13.79
C HIS A 83 -12.54 2.45 14.27
N GLN A 84 -12.65 3.25 15.36
CA GLN A 84 -11.50 3.91 15.94
C GLN A 84 -10.73 2.95 16.84
N MET A 85 -9.86 2.15 16.22
CA MET A 85 -9.04 1.15 16.88
C MET A 85 -7.87 0.74 15.97
N SER A 86 -6.92 -0.05 16.48
CA SER A 86 -5.91 -0.65 15.62
C SER A 86 -6.53 -1.73 14.71
N SER A 87 -5.91 -1.95 13.55
CA SER A 87 -6.29 -3.03 12.64
C SER A 87 -6.26 -4.41 13.31
N ASP A 88 -5.25 -4.68 14.16
CA ASP A 88 -5.16 -5.91 14.94
C ASP A 88 -6.39 -6.10 15.85
N THR A 89 -6.81 -5.04 16.54
CA THR A 89 -8.01 -5.08 17.39
C THR A 89 -9.27 -5.29 16.55
N PHE A 90 -9.34 -4.65 15.38
CA PHE A 90 -10.47 -4.81 14.47
C PHE A 90 -10.61 -6.27 14.02
N PHE A 91 -9.58 -6.84 13.42
CA PHE A 91 -9.64 -8.23 12.92
C PHE A 91 -9.79 -9.27 14.03
N SER A 92 -9.39 -8.96 15.27
CA SER A 92 -9.61 -9.86 16.41
C SER A 92 -11.06 -9.88 16.89
N ASN A 93 -11.85 -8.84 16.61
CA ASN A 93 -13.20 -8.67 17.16
C ASN A 93 -14.31 -8.62 16.10
N HIS A 94 -13.95 -8.42 14.84
CA HIS A 94 -14.91 -8.21 13.76
C HIS A 94 -14.60 -9.10 12.56
N ASP A 95 -15.63 -9.56 11.91
CA ASP A 95 -15.59 -10.22 10.61
C ASP A 95 -16.15 -9.24 9.56
N PRO A 96 -15.30 -8.70 8.67
CA PRO A 96 -15.75 -7.77 7.63
C PRO A 96 -16.85 -8.35 6.73
N THR A 97 -16.84 -9.67 6.49
CA THR A 97 -17.85 -10.29 5.60
C THR A 97 -19.24 -10.26 6.21
N LEU A 98 -19.34 -10.29 7.54
CA LEU A 98 -20.63 -10.11 8.24
C LEU A 98 -21.10 -8.66 8.22
N ILE A 99 -20.16 -7.70 8.22
CA ILE A 99 -20.49 -6.28 8.16
C ILE A 99 -21.00 -5.90 6.76
N PHE A 100 -20.33 -6.41 5.71
CA PHE A 100 -20.68 -6.12 4.31
C PHE A 100 -21.79 -7.00 3.74
N ASP A 101 -22.12 -8.12 4.40
CA ASP A 101 -22.93 -9.22 3.84
C ASP A 101 -22.28 -9.77 2.54
N GLY A 102 -20.96 -9.93 2.57
CA GLY A 102 -20.17 -10.36 1.42
C GLY A 102 -18.66 -10.08 1.57
N PRO A 103 -17.84 -10.43 0.58
CA PRO A 103 -16.40 -10.23 0.64
C PRO A 103 -16.02 -8.76 0.53
N ILE A 104 -14.79 -8.43 0.93
CA ILE A 104 -14.14 -7.16 0.58
C ILE A 104 -13.80 -7.20 -0.92
N GLU A 105 -14.31 -6.24 -1.70
CA GLU A 105 -14.05 -6.18 -3.15
C GLU A 105 -12.90 -5.22 -3.51
N LEU A 106 -12.80 -4.10 -2.80
CA LEU A 106 -11.70 -3.15 -2.91
C LEU A 106 -11.22 -2.80 -1.50
N ALA A 107 -9.90 -2.90 -1.28
CA ALA A 107 -9.28 -2.46 -0.04
C ALA A 107 -8.16 -1.45 -0.31
N PHE A 108 -7.96 -0.51 0.62
CA PHE A 108 -6.85 0.43 0.65
C PHE A 108 -6.14 0.37 2.00
N LEU A 109 -4.84 0.08 2.00
CA LEU A 109 -4.03 -0.09 3.19
C LEU A 109 -2.96 0.99 3.23
N ASP A 110 -3.14 1.94 4.14
CA ASP A 110 -2.30 3.12 4.35
C ASP A 110 -2.17 3.43 5.84
N GLY A 111 -1.91 2.39 6.62
CA GLY A 111 -1.94 2.47 8.08
C GLY A 111 -0.65 3.00 8.70
N MET A 112 0.04 2.19 9.50
CA MET A 112 1.09 2.60 10.42
C MET A 112 2.48 2.83 9.77
N HIS A 113 2.66 2.64 8.49
CA HIS A 113 3.91 2.77 7.71
C HIS A 113 5.09 1.92 8.24
N TYR A 114 4.79 0.83 8.95
CA TYR A 114 5.76 -0.19 9.33
C TYR A 114 5.50 -1.50 8.61
N CYS A 115 6.53 -2.08 8.03
CA CYS A 115 6.42 -3.23 7.13
C CYS A 115 5.75 -4.46 7.77
N GLU A 116 6.00 -4.75 9.05
CA GLU A 116 5.37 -5.86 9.76
C GLU A 116 3.86 -5.67 10.00
N TYR A 117 3.42 -4.42 10.15
CA TYR A 117 2.00 -4.11 10.28
C TYR A 117 1.31 -4.19 8.92
N LEU A 118 1.87 -3.58 7.88
CA LEU A 118 1.30 -3.68 6.53
C LEU A 118 1.24 -5.13 6.03
N LEU A 119 2.25 -5.95 6.34
CA LEU A 119 2.23 -7.38 6.00
C LEU A 119 1.05 -8.11 6.66
N ARG A 120 0.81 -7.81 7.94
CA ARG A 120 -0.28 -8.41 8.72
C ARG A 120 -1.64 -7.87 8.28
N ASP A 121 -1.73 -6.58 8.02
CA ASP A 121 -2.94 -5.95 7.50
C ASP A 121 -3.32 -6.53 6.14
N PHE A 122 -2.33 -6.75 5.26
CA PHE A 122 -2.54 -7.42 3.98
C PHE A 122 -3.06 -8.85 4.17
N ALA A 123 -2.38 -9.67 4.99
CA ALA A 123 -2.76 -11.06 5.22
C ALA A 123 -4.18 -11.19 5.82
N ASN A 124 -4.51 -10.34 6.79
CA ASN A 124 -5.83 -10.30 7.39
C ASN A 124 -6.90 -9.86 6.38
N THR A 125 -6.64 -8.78 5.62
CA THR A 125 -7.58 -8.26 4.62
C THR A 125 -7.83 -9.28 3.51
N GLU A 126 -6.77 -9.92 3.00
CA GLU A 126 -6.86 -10.94 1.95
C GLU A 126 -7.80 -12.09 2.32
N SER A 127 -7.79 -12.51 3.60
CA SER A 127 -8.65 -13.63 4.07
C SER A 127 -10.15 -13.34 3.97
N TYR A 128 -10.54 -12.07 3.84
CA TYR A 128 -11.93 -11.63 3.68
C TYR A 128 -12.25 -11.14 2.26
N CYS A 129 -11.30 -11.27 1.34
CA CYS A 129 -11.47 -10.92 -0.07
C CYS A 129 -12.03 -12.09 -0.89
N ARG A 130 -12.22 -11.88 -2.19
CA ARG A 130 -12.39 -12.92 -3.20
C ARG A 130 -11.23 -12.85 -4.20
N PRO A 131 -10.97 -13.86 -5.03
CA PRO A 131 -9.85 -13.87 -5.97
C PRO A 131 -9.81 -12.65 -6.92
N SER A 132 -10.97 -12.10 -7.27
CA SER A 132 -11.11 -10.92 -8.14
C SER A 132 -11.10 -9.59 -7.38
N SER A 133 -10.92 -9.58 -6.06
CA SER A 133 -10.77 -8.34 -5.29
C SER A 133 -9.43 -7.66 -5.58
N VAL A 134 -9.36 -6.38 -5.26
CA VAL A 134 -8.14 -5.57 -5.39
C VAL A 134 -7.75 -5.03 -4.02
N ILE A 135 -6.49 -5.22 -3.63
CA ILE A 135 -5.90 -4.57 -2.46
C ILE A 135 -4.87 -3.55 -2.95
N ALA A 136 -5.08 -2.29 -2.62
CA ALA A 136 -4.16 -1.20 -2.89
C ALA A 136 -3.30 -0.92 -1.66
N LEU A 137 -1.96 -0.88 -1.84
CA LEU A 137 -0.99 -0.57 -0.79
C LEU A 137 -0.33 0.76 -1.11
N HIS A 138 -0.33 1.69 -0.16
CA HIS A 138 0.29 2.99 -0.31
C HIS A 138 1.74 2.99 0.18
N ASP A 139 2.50 4.03 -0.16
CA ASP A 139 3.86 4.33 0.31
C ASP A 139 4.94 3.26 0.01
N CYS A 140 4.63 2.27 -0.80
CA CYS A 140 5.56 1.17 -1.08
C CYS A 140 6.66 1.50 -2.11
N VAL A 141 6.66 2.72 -2.72
CA VAL A 141 7.60 3.12 -3.78
C VAL A 141 8.23 4.49 -3.46
N PRO A 142 9.06 4.57 -2.42
CA PRO A 142 9.65 5.83 -1.99
C PRO A 142 10.65 6.37 -3.04
N VAL A 143 10.70 7.70 -3.19
CA VAL A 143 11.59 8.41 -4.12
C VAL A 143 12.86 8.95 -3.44
N GLU A 144 12.96 8.78 -2.13
CA GLU A 144 14.11 9.19 -1.32
C GLU A 144 14.34 8.20 -0.19
N ILE A 145 15.61 7.85 0.08
CA ILE A 145 15.94 6.89 1.14
C ILE A 145 15.52 7.41 2.51
N ALA A 146 15.64 8.72 2.75
CA ALA A 146 15.31 9.33 4.03
C ALA A 146 13.82 9.24 4.40
N ILE A 147 12.90 9.21 3.42
CA ILE A 147 11.47 9.02 3.69
C ILE A 147 11.08 7.56 3.86
N ALA A 148 11.97 6.63 3.48
CA ALA A 148 11.79 5.18 3.53
C ALA A 148 12.33 4.55 4.83
N ASP A 149 12.71 5.36 5.81
CA ASP A 149 13.19 4.90 7.12
C ASP A 149 12.01 4.67 8.08
N ARG A 150 12.17 3.69 8.97
CA ARG A 150 11.21 3.41 10.05
C ARG A 150 10.97 4.62 10.95
N THR A 151 11.98 5.44 11.15
CA THR A 151 11.87 6.65 11.97
C THR A 151 11.63 7.84 11.07
N ALA A 152 10.46 8.48 11.22
CA ALA A 152 10.23 9.77 10.59
C ALA A 152 11.37 10.71 10.97
N SER A 153 12.21 11.08 10.00
CA SER A 153 13.28 12.04 10.26
C SER A 153 12.68 13.45 10.28
N PRO A 154 12.57 14.09 11.45
CA PRO A 154 12.01 15.44 11.53
C PRO A 154 13.00 16.51 11.10
N SER A 155 14.17 16.14 10.52
CA SER A 155 15.15 17.14 10.12
C SER A 155 14.59 17.96 8.97
N ALA A 156 14.54 19.29 9.15
CA ALA A 156 14.16 20.28 8.14
C ALA A 156 15.05 20.22 6.87
N GLU A 157 16.07 19.36 6.88
CA GLU A 157 17.01 19.13 5.77
C GLU A 157 16.50 18.09 4.76
N VAL A 158 15.48 17.30 5.11
CA VAL A 158 14.86 16.32 4.19
C VAL A 158 13.80 17.04 3.39
N ALA A 159 14.07 17.27 2.10
CA ALA A 159 13.19 18.02 1.20
C ALA A 159 11.75 17.47 1.12
N ARG A 160 11.59 16.17 1.39
CA ARG A 160 10.31 15.46 1.33
C ARG A 160 9.87 14.91 2.71
N ALA A 161 10.24 15.58 3.81
CA ALA A 161 9.92 15.11 5.17
C ALA A 161 8.42 14.90 5.40
N GLY A 162 7.54 15.64 4.71
CA GLY A 162 6.10 15.46 4.73
C GLY A 162 5.59 14.20 4.01
N TRP A 163 6.45 13.48 3.29
CA TRP A 163 6.11 12.25 2.54
C TRP A 163 6.69 11.00 3.21
N TRP A 164 6.77 11.00 4.52
CA TRP A 164 7.32 9.86 5.24
C TRP A 164 6.53 8.58 4.94
N ALA A 165 7.15 7.73 4.15
CA ALA A 165 6.61 6.46 3.70
C ALA A 165 6.88 5.30 4.70
N GLY A 166 7.79 5.50 5.65
CA GLY A 166 8.23 4.43 6.53
C GLY A 166 8.92 3.29 5.77
N ASP A 167 8.95 2.11 6.36
CA ASP A 167 9.68 0.99 5.76
C ASP A 167 8.77 -0.04 5.03
N VAL A 168 7.55 0.38 4.64
CA VAL A 168 6.56 -0.50 3.99
C VAL A 168 6.97 -1.01 2.60
N TRP A 169 7.97 -0.38 1.96
CA TRP A 169 8.59 -0.88 0.74
C TRP A 169 9.11 -2.33 0.88
N ARG A 170 9.51 -2.73 2.10
CA ARG A 170 9.94 -4.09 2.42
C ARG A 170 8.82 -5.10 2.28
N THR A 171 7.58 -4.70 2.62
CA THR A 171 6.40 -5.54 2.47
C THR A 171 6.17 -5.92 1.02
N LEU A 172 6.34 -4.99 0.08
CA LEU A 172 6.23 -5.28 -1.34
C LEU A 172 7.22 -6.37 -1.78
N LEU A 173 8.49 -6.28 -1.36
CA LEU A 173 9.49 -7.30 -1.68
C LEU A 173 9.17 -8.65 -1.03
N ALA A 174 8.70 -8.65 0.21
CA ALA A 174 8.28 -9.85 0.92
C ALA A 174 7.09 -10.54 0.25
N LEU A 175 6.05 -9.78 -0.11
CA LEU A 175 4.89 -10.30 -0.83
C LEU A 175 5.30 -10.94 -2.16
N ARG A 176 6.11 -10.26 -2.97
CA ARG A 176 6.60 -10.82 -4.25
C ARG A 176 7.40 -12.11 -4.09
N LYS A 177 8.15 -12.24 -3.00
CA LYS A 177 8.96 -13.42 -2.73
C LYS A 177 8.15 -14.60 -2.18
N HIS A 178 7.29 -14.34 -1.21
CA HIS A 178 6.58 -15.37 -0.46
C HIS A 178 5.20 -15.72 -1.02
N ARG A 179 4.66 -14.85 -1.89
CA ARG A 179 3.37 -15.02 -2.55
C ARG A 179 3.52 -14.78 -4.08
N PRO A 180 4.27 -15.68 -4.77
CA PRO A 180 4.48 -15.58 -6.22
C PRO A 180 3.21 -15.85 -7.03
N ASP A 181 2.15 -16.32 -6.40
CA ASP A 181 0.80 -16.50 -6.93
C ASP A 181 0.07 -15.16 -7.13
N LEU A 182 0.39 -14.13 -6.36
CA LEU A 182 -0.22 -12.82 -6.48
C LEU A 182 0.23 -12.08 -7.75
N ALA A 183 -0.66 -11.29 -8.33
CA ALA A 183 -0.34 -10.38 -9.41
C ALA A 183 -0.17 -8.95 -8.89
N PHE A 184 0.94 -8.30 -9.28
CA PHE A 184 1.29 -6.97 -8.82
C PHE A 184 1.30 -5.97 -9.98
N THR A 185 0.60 -4.86 -9.83
CA THR A 185 0.75 -3.67 -10.65
C THR A 185 1.31 -2.56 -9.77
N VAL A 186 2.62 -2.29 -9.94
CA VAL A 186 3.34 -1.28 -9.15
C VAL A 186 3.48 -0.04 -10.00
N ILE A 187 2.88 1.08 -9.60
CA ILE A 187 2.78 2.28 -10.43
C ILE A 187 3.41 3.51 -9.78
N ASP A 188 3.93 4.39 -10.64
CA ASP A 188 4.56 5.67 -10.32
C ASP A 188 3.57 6.75 -9.87
N SER A 189 2.59 6.35 -9.08
CA SER A 189 1.58 7.26 -8.53
C SER A 189 2.25 8.27 -7.57
N PHE A 190 1.93 9.57 -7.74
CA PHE A 190 2.43 10.60 -6.84
C PHE A 190 1.76 10.48 -5.45
N PRO A 191 2.48 10.69 -4.31
CA PRO A 191 3.90 11.02 -4.20
C PRO A 191 4.85 9.80 -4.04
N THR A 192 4.40 8.67 -3.49
CA THR A 192 5.21 7.55 -2.98
C THR A 192 4.82 6.20 -3.56
N GLY A 193 4.17 6.26 -4.73
CA GLY A 193 3.73 5.10 -5.49
C GLY A 193 2.48 4.42 -4.92
N LEU A 194 1.90 3.54 -5.72
CA LEU A 194 0.78 2.70 -5.35
C LEU A 194 1.00 1.29 -5.89
N VAL A 195 0.70 0.29 -5.07
CA VAL A 195 0.78 -1.12 -5.44
C VAL A 195 -0.62 -1.70 -5.45
N LEU A 196 -1.05 -2.20 -6.59
CA LEU A 196 -2.33 -2.87 -6.73
C LEU A 196 -2.09 -4.37 -6.80
N VAL A 197 -2.64 -5.10 -5.84
CA VAL A 197 -2.49 -6.56 -5.73
C VAL A 197 -3.80 -7.22 -6.11
N THR A 198 -3.72 -8.16 -7.04
CA THR A 198 -4.84 -8.95 -7.56
C THR A 198 -4.48 -10.44 -7.59
N ASN A 199 -5.39 -11.30 -8.06
CA ASN A 199 -5.25 -12.75 -8.01
C ASN A 199 -5.06 -13.25 -6.58
N LEU A 200 -5.91 -12.74 -5.67
CA LEU A 200 -5.87 -13.04 -4.24
C LEU A 200 -6.26 -14.50 -3.95
N ASP A 201 -5.70 -15.06 -2.91
CA ASP A 201 -6.11 -16.37 -2.37
C ASP A 201 -6.54 -16.24 -0.91
N PRO A 202 -7.83 -16.06 -0.64
CA PRO A 202 -8.34 -15.92 0.73
C PRO A 202 -8.07 -17.13 1.64
N GLN A 203 -7.67 -18.27 1.08
CA GLN A 203 -7.35 -19.49 1.85
C GLN A 203 -5.85 -19.60 2.14
N SER A 204 -5.04 -18.69 1.65
CA SER A 204 -3.60 -18.71 1.86
C SER A 204 -3.24 -18.39 3.31
N THR A 205 -2.51 -19.28 3.97
CA THR A 205 -1.97 -19.07 5.32
C THR A 205 -0.47 -18.75 5.33
N VAL A 206 0.14 -18.65 4.14
CA VAL A 206 1.61 -18.51 4.01
C VAL A 206 2.15 -17.32 4.80
N LEU A 207 1.50 -16.16 4.70
CA LEU A 207 1.95 -14.95 5.38
C LEU A 207 1.72 -15.03 6.89
N THR A 208 0.60 -15.60 7.32
CA THR A 208 0.26 -15.75 8.74
C THR A 208 1.16 -16.81 9.42
N ASP A 209 1.31 -18.00 8.82
CA ASP A 209 2.10 -19.09 9.38
C ASP A 209 3.59 -18.75 9.48
N ARG A 210 4.08 -17.90 8.58
CA ARG A 210 5.51 -17.53 8.48
C ARG A 210 5.78 -16.09 8.87
N HIS A 211 4.83 -15.37 9.44
CA HIS A 211 4.90 -13.94 9.70
C HIS A 211 6.22 -13.54 10.36
N ALA A 212 6.57 -14.14 11.49
CA ALA A 212 7.81 -13.80 12.22
C ALA A 212 9.07 -13.97 11.37
N ALA A 213 9.17 -15.09 10.63
CA ALA A 213 10.33 -15.35 9.78
C ALA A 213 10.42 -14.37 8.59
N ILE A 214 9.28 -14.00 8.02
CA ILE A 214 9.22 -13.00 6.94
C ILE A 214 9.60 -11.63 7.47
N VAL A 215 9.15 -11.25 8.67
CA VAL A 215 9.52 -9.99 9.33
C VAL A 215 11.03 -9.94 9.59
N ASP A 216 11.63 -11.00 10.14
CA ASP A 216 13.08 -11.08 10.35
C ASP A 216 13.85 -10.90 9.04
N GLU A 217 13.37 -11.50 7.97
CA GLU A 217 13.95 -11.32 6.63
C GLU A 217 13.82 -9.87 6.16
N MET A 218 12.63 -9.27 6.25
CA MET A 218 12.39 -7.88 5.87
C MET A 218 13.31 -6.92 6.63
N MET A 219 13.51 -7.14 7.92
CA MET A 219 14.38 -6.29 8.76
C MET A 219 15.86 -6.37 8.35
N SER A 220 16.28 -7.42 7.65
CA SER A 220 17.63 -7.53 7.12
C SER A 220 17.87 -6.72 5.85
N LEU A 221 16.83 -6.25 5.17
CA LEU A 221 16.93 -5.46 3.95
C LEU A 221 17.31 -4.01 4.26
N SER A 222 18.12 -3.41 3.41
CA SER A 222 18.49 -2.00 3.47
C SER A 222 18.34 -1.36 2.10
N LEU A 223 17.44 -0.39 1.99
CA LEU A 223 17.22 0.35 0.75
C LEU A 223 18.48 1.16 0.35
N GLU A 224 19.25 1.63 1.34
CA GLU A 224 20.54 2.28 1.10
C GLU A 224 21.56 1.32 0.45
N GLN A 225 21.50 0.02 0.82
CA GLN A 225 22.38 -1.00 0.22
C GLN A 225 21.92 -1.42 -1.17
N ILE A 226 20.63 -1.52 -1.40
CA ILE A 226 20.01 -1.85 -2.69
C ILE A 226 20.22 -0.68 -3.65
N GLY A 227 19.81 0.53 -3.26
CA GLY A 227 19.70 1.73 -4.09
C GLY A 227 18.35 1.81 -4.79
N LEU A 228 17.85 3.04 -5.01
CA LEU A 228 16.49 3.26 -5.54
C LEU A 228 16.33 2.75 -6.98
N GLU A 229 17.33 2.90 -7.83
CA GLU A 229 17.25 2.43 -9.24
C GLU A 229 17.13 0.90 -9.30
N GLU A 230 17.93 0.18 -8.54
CA GLU A 230 17.86 -1.26 -8.46
C GLU A 230 16.54 -1.73 -7.84
N PHE A 231 16.10 -1.04 -6.77
CA PHE A 231 14.80 -1.30 -6.17
C PHE A 231 13.66 -1.16 -7.19
N PHE A 232 13.64 -0.08 -7.99
CA PHE A 232 12.60 0.11 -9.03
C PHE A 232 12.64 -0.96 -10.11
N ALA A 233 13.84 -1.43 -10.49
CA ALA A 233 13.99 -2.55 -11.40
C ALA A 233 13.44 -3.86 -10.80
N MET A 234 13.73 -4.12 -9.51
CA MET A 234 13.24 -5.31 -8.80
C MET A 234 11.70 -5.35 -8.70
N ILE A 235 11.06 -4.21 -8.51
CA ILE A 235 9.59 -4.13 -8.35
C ILE A 235 8.85 -4.01 -9.68
N ASN A 236 9.56 -3.83 -10.81
CA ASN A 236 8.98 -3.57 -12.12
C ASN A 236 8.03 -2.36 -12.09
N LEU A 237 8.56 -1.20 -11.68
CA LEU A 237 7.77 0.04 -11.61
C LEU A 237 7.25 0.43 -13.00
N GLU A 238 5.94 0.64 -13.09
CA GLU A 238 5.23 1.02 -14.30
C GLU A 238 4.66 2.45 -14.19
N SER A 239 4.39 3.07 -15.34
CA SER A 239 3.64 4.34 -15.33
C SER A 239 2.18 4.13 -15.01
N THR A 240 1.54 5.09 -14.32
CA THR A 240 0.08 5.12 -14.10
C THR A 240 -0.73 5.06 -15.41
N SER A 241 -0.11 5.34 -16.57
CA SER A 241 -0.74 5.22 -17.89
C SER A 241 -1.19 3.79 -18.26
N VAL A 242 -0.67 2.75 -17.56
CA VAL A 242 -1.13 1.36 -17.72
C VAL A 242 -2.57 1.18 -17.23
N LEU A 243 -3.07 2.12 -16.42
CA LEU A 243 -4.44 2.17 -15.89
C LEU A 243 -5.20 3.40 -16.39
N GLU A 244 -4.88 3.90 -17.59
CA GLU A 244 -5.45 5.16 -18.10
C GLU A 244 -6.92 5.04 -18.53
N THR A 245 -7.36 3.83 -18.90
CA THR A 245 -8.74 3.53 -19.33
C THR A 245 -9.27 2.29 -18.62
N LYS A 246 -10.60 2.18 -18.50
CA LYS A 246 -11.28 0.99 -17.93
C LYS A 246 -10.82 -0.29 -18.62
N GLU A 247 -10.69 -0.27 -19.97
CA GLU A 247 -10.24 -1.42 -20.76
C GLU A 247 -8.81 -1.85 -20.40
N LYS A 248 -7.87 -0.88 -20.29
CA LYS A 248 -6.49 -1.17 -19.86
C LYS A 248 -6.46 -1.78 -18.47
N MET A 249 -7.24 -1.22 -17.53
CA MET A 249 -7.33 -1.71 -16.15
C MET A 249 -7.90 -3.13 -16.08
N THR A 250 -9.04 -3.38 -16.73
CA THR A 250 -9.66 -4.71 -16.79
C THR A 250 -8.71 -5.76 -17.35
N LYS A 251 -8.02 -5.42 -18.45
CA LYS A 251 -7.00 -6.29 -19.04
C LYS A 251 -5.82 -6.54 -18.08
N LYS A 252 -5.35 -5.50 -17.38
CA LYS A 252 -4.21 -5.59 -16.45
C LYS A 252 -4.52 -6.47 -15.25
N PHE A 253 -5.74 -6.41 -14.74
CA PHE A 253 -6.19 -7.19 -13.58
C PHE A 253 -6.77 -8.55 -13.92
N CYS A 254 -6.89 -8.87 -15.21
CA CYS A 254 -7.51 -10.10 -15.69
C CYS A 254 -8.98 -10.28 -15.22
N LEU A 255 -9.73 -9.16 -15.15
CA LEU A 255 -11.14 -9.08 -14.72
C LEU A 255 -12.09 -9.09 -15.92
#